data_5af4c6da66aef5b3e220789e5c3db7a5
#
_entry.id   5af4c6da66aef5b3e220789e5c3db7a5
#
_cell.length_a   1.000
_cell.length_b   1.000
_cell.length_c   1.000
_cell.angle_alpha   90.00
_cell.angle_beta   90.00
_cell.angle_gamma   90.00
#
_symmetry.space_group_name_H-M   'P 1'
#
loop_
_entity.id
_entity.type
_entity.pdbx_description
1 polymer ?
#
loop_
_entity_poly.entity_id
_entity_poly.type
_entity_poly.pdbx_seq_one_letter_code
_entity_poly.pdbx_strand_id
1 'polypeptide(L)'
;MSKVVVITGGGTGGHLKIADVFISEFKKRGSEVVFIGSSYGQDKFWFENDDRLKEKIFLNTSGVVNKRGISKIFSLLNIFYKAIFCLKILKKYRVEKVVSVGGFSAAAASLATIFKKDCNLYLHEQNSKIGALNKITLKYTKKAYSSFHDFSP
;
A
#
# COMPACT_ATOMS: atom_id res chain seq x y z
N MET A 1 20.56 -9.23 -9.80
CA MET A 1 20.02 -8.33 -8.76
C MET A 1 18.67 -8.86 -8.31
N SER A 2 18.46 -8.98 -7.01
CA SER A 2 17.14 -9.38 -6.45
C SER A 2 16.08 -8.32 -6.80
N LYS A 3 14.88 -8.76 -7.21
CA LYS A 3 13.78 -7.84 -7.52
C LYS A 3 13.24 -7.24 -6.23
N VAL A 4 13.07 -5.93 -6.20
CA VAL A 4 12.44 -5.23 -5.07
C VAL A 4 10.95 -5.13 -5.31
N VAL A 5 10.17 -5.54 -4.31
CA VAL A 5 8.70 -5.42 -4.29
C VAL A 5 8.31 -4.50 -3.15
N VAL A 6 7.35 -3.62 -3.38
CA VAL A 6 6.74 -2.80 -2.33
C VAL A 6 5.44 -3.44 -1.88
N ILE A 7 5.28 -3.65 -0.57
CA ILE A 7 4.02 -3.98 0.07
C ILE A 7 3.51 -2.73 0.79
N THR A 8 2.26 -2.38 0.57
CA THR A 8 1.67 -1.18 1.16
C THR A 8 0.24 -1.44 1.61
N GLY A 9 -0.14 -0.77 2.66
CA GLY A 9 -1.46 -0.88 3.26
C GLY A 9 -1.42 -1.33 4.70
N GLY A 10 -2.51 -1.10 5.39
CA GLY A 10 -2.59 -1.39 6.81
C GLY A 10 -3.65 -0.54 7.53
N GLY A 11 -3.24 0.05 8.65
CA GLY A 11 -4.13 0.80 9.55
C GLY A 11 -4.86 -0.09 10.55
N THR A 12 -5.19 -1.31 10.17
CA THR A 12 -5.87 -2.31 11.03
C THR A 12 -5.21 -3.67 10.92
N GLY A 13 -5.34 -4.50 11.98
CA GLY A 13 -4.73 -5.83 12.04
C GLY A 13 -5.11 -6.75 10.89
N GLY A 14 -6.32 -6.68 10.36
CA GLY A 14 -6.75 -7.50 9.22
C GLY A 14 -5.93 -7.22 7.96
N HIS A 15 -5.72 -5.96 7.61
CA HIS A 15 -4.87 -5.57 6.49
C HIS A 15 -3.40 -5.96 6.73
N LEU A 16 -2.91 -5.74 7.94
CA LEU A 16 -1.52 -6.01 8.31
C LEU A 16 -1.20 -7.50 8.29
N LYS A 17 -2.16 -8.36 8.67
CA LYS A 17 -1.99 -9.81 8.56
C LYS A 17 -1.82 -10.26 7.11
N ILE A 18 -2.56 -9.68 6.19
CA ILE A 18 -2.41 -9.96 4.76
C ILE A 18 -1.07 -9.42 4.23
N ALA A 19 -0.67 -8.22 4.68
CA ALA A 19 0.65 -7.68 4.33
C ALA A 19 1.78 -8.60 4.80
N ASP A 20 1.70 -9.14 6.02
CA ASP A 20 2.65 -10.09 6.61
C ASP A 20 2.79 -11.37 5.75
N VAL A 21 1.67 -11.92 5.28
CA VAL A 21 1.67 -13.07 4.37
C VAL A 21 2.40 -12.74 3.06
N PHE A 22 2.11 -11.60 2.43
CA PHE A 22 2.81 -11.20 1.21
C PHE A 22 4.31 -10.96 1.44
N ILE A 23 4.69 -10.32 2.55
CA ILE A 23 6.10 -10.12 2.92
C ILE A 23 6.80 -11.47 2.98
N SER A 24 6.24 -12.44 3.72
CA SER A 24 6.78 -13.78 3.85
C SER A 24 6.94 -14.50 2.50
N GLU A 25 5.91 -14.45 1.66
CA GLU A 25 5.93 -15.12 0.36
C GLU A 25 6.94 -14.51 -0.62
N PHE A 26 7.04 -13.19 -0.68
CA PHE A 26 8.04 -12.55 -1.54
C PHE A 26 9.47 -12.80 -1.06
N LYS A 27 9.69 -12.82 0.26
CA LYS A 27 11.00 -13.19 0.82
C LYS A 27 11.38 -14.63 0.50
N LYS A 28 10.48 -15.60 0.65
CA LYS A 28 10.70 -17.01 0.27
C LYS A 28 11.07 -17.15 -1.20
N ARG A 29 10.52 -16.29 -2.08
CA ARG A 29 10.82 -16.26 -3.52
C ARG A 29 12.08 -15.47 -3.88
N GLY A 30 12.90 -15.08 -2.91
CA GLY A 30 14.16 -14.37 -3.12
C GLY A 30 14.02 -12.89 -3.48
N SER A 31 12.83 -12.29 -3.32
CA SER A 31 12.64 -10.85 -3.51
C SER A 31 13.06 -10.08 -2.27
N GLU A 32 13.58 -8.88 -2.46
CA GLU A 32 13.69 -7.88 -1.40
C GLU A 32 12.36 -7.15 -1.24
N VAL A 33 11.95 -6.90 -0.01
CA VAL A 33 10.66 -6.28 0.28
C VAL A 33 10.86 -4.95 1.00
N VAL A 34 10.21 -3.91 0.50
CA VAL A 34 10.05 -2.62 1.16
C VAL A 34 8.60 -2.49 1.62
N PHE A 35 8.40 -2.14 2.88
CA PHE A 35 7.07 -1.86 3.40
C PHE A 35 6.82 -0.36 3.48
N ILE A 36 5.67 0.09 2.97
CA ILE A 36 5.21 1.48 3.09
C ILE A 36 3.83 1.47 3.77
N GLY A 37 3.79 1.96 4.99
CA GLY A 37 2.59 2.06 5.82
C GLY A 37 2.38 3.47 6.35
N SER A 38 1.57 3.60 7.40
CA SER A 38 1.32 4.85 8.10
C SER A 38 1.92 4.83 9.51
N SER A 39 2.31 6.00 10.00
CA SER A 39 2.63 6.22 11.42
C SER A 39 1.37 6.27 12.29
N TYR A 40 0.18 6.41 11.69
CA TYR A 40 -1.11 6.27 12.35
C TYR A 40 -1.64 4.84 12.19
N GLY A 41 -2.32 4.33 13.18
CA GLY A 41 -2.78 2.94 13.20
C GLY A 41 -1.74 1.98 13.75
N GLN A 42 -1.80 0.72 13.33
CA GLN A 42 -0.99 -0.35 13.89
C GLN A 42 0.25 -0.71 13.06
N ASP A 43 0.45 -0.07 11.91
CA ASP A 43 1.47 -0.46 10.92
C ASP A 43 2.88 -0.48 11.51
N LYS A 44 3.22 0.56 12.27
CA LYS A 44 4.52 0.69 12.93
C LYS A 44 4.73 -0.42 13.95
N PHE A 45 3.73 -0.69 14.78
CA PHE A 45 3.79 -1.77 15.79
C PHE A 45 4.06 -3.14 15.16
N TRP A 46 3.47 -3.42 13.98
CA TRP A 46 3.65 -4.70 13.30
C TRP A 46 5.01 -4.85 12.64
N PHE A 47 5.55 -3.80 12.05
CA PHE A 47 6.67 -3.93 11.11
C PHE A 47 7.92 -3.12 11.46
N GLU A 48 7.92 -2.32 12.53
CA GLU A 48 9.09 -1.50 12.89
C GLU A 48 10.36 -2.33 13.10
N ASN A 49 10.23 -3.51 13.70
CA ASN A 49 11.33 -4.41 14.03
C ASN A 49 11.38 -5.66 13.12
N ASP A 50 10.73 -5.63 11.96
CA ASP A 50 10.71 -6.77 11.06
C ASP A 50 11.95 -6.84 10.19
N ASP A 51 12.88 -7.75 10.51
CA ASP A 51 14.16 -7.94 9.81
C ASP A 51 14.03 -8.55 8.41
N ARG A 52 12.86 -9.03 8.02
CA ARG A 52 12.59 -9.49 6.66
C ARG A 52 12.57 -8.34 5.66
N LEU A 53 12.33 -7.13 6.12
CA LEU A 53 12.14 -5.93 5.30
C LEU A 53 13.46 -5.23 5.03
N LYS A 54 13.72 -4.93 3.75
CA LYS A 54 14.86 -4.12 3.30
C LYS A 54 14.77 -2.68 3.80
N GLU A 55 13.56 -2.11 3.75
CA GLU A 55 13.28 -0.75 4.25
C GLU A 55 11.83 -0.69 4.75
N LYS A 56 11.61 0.07 5.79
CA LYS A 56 10.34 0.29 6.47
C LYS A 56 10.05 1.78 6.48
N ILE A 57 8.96 2.18 5.85
CA ILE A 57 8.60 3.60 5.69
C ILE A 57 7.23 3.81 6.27
N PHE A 58 7.12 4.63 7.29
CA PHE A 58 5.87 4.98 7.94
C PHE A 58 5.54 6.45 7.66
N LEU A 59 4.57 6.66 6.77
CA LEU A 59 4.15 7.98 6.35
C LEU A 59 3.17 8.59 7.36
N ASN A 60 3.29 9.88 7.57
CA ASN A 60 2.30 10.63 8.35
C ASN A 60 1.05 10.88 7.48
N THR A 61 0.29 9.81 7.21
CA THR A 61 -0.97 9.84 6.45
C THR A 61 -2.10 9.28 7.30
N SER A 62 -3.24 9.95 7.29
CA SER A 62 -4.44 9.52 8.01
C SER A 62 -5.60 9.27 7.05
N GLY A 63 -6.59 8.50 7.49
CA GLY A 63 -7.80 8.23 6.69
C GLY A 63 -8.52 9.51 6.29
N VAL A 64 -9.13 9.50 5.11
CA VAL A 64 -9.86 10.64 4.52
C VAL A 64 -11.37 10.44 4.59
N VAL A 65 -11.82 9.19 4.70
CA VAL A 65 -13.24 8.80 4.56
C VAL A 65 -14.15 9.50 5.55
N ASN A 66 -13.71 9.66 6.80
CA ASN A 66 -14.51 10.28 7.88
C ASN A 66 -14.27 11.79 8.02
N LYS A 67 -13.50 12.40 7.10
CA LYS A 67 -13.21 13.83 7.13
C LYS A 67 -14.16 14.60 6.22
N ARG A 68 -14.53 15.84 6.62
CA ARG A 68 -15.43 16.72 5.86
C ARG A 68 -14.79 18.09 5.64
N GLY A 69 -15.27 18.81 4.63
CA GLY A 69 -14.85 20.19 4.34
C GLY A 69 -13.33 20.32 4.13
N ILE A 70 -12.78 21.39 4.68
CA ILE A 70 -11.37 21.78 4.54
C ILE A 70 -10.41 20.68 5.03
N SER A 71 -10.75 19.98 6.11
CA SER A 71 -9.93 18.89 6.66
C SER A 71 -9.73 17.73 5.66
N LYS A 72 -10.74 17.47 4.82
CA LYS A 72 -10.65 16.48 3.75
C LYS A 72 -9.67 16.92 2.67
N ILE A 73 -9.71 18.19 2.27
CA ILE A 73 -8.82 18.78 1.25
C ILE A 73 -7.36 18.68 1.72
N PHE A 74 -7.06 19.11 2.95
CA PHE A 74 -5.71 19.00 3.50
C PHE A 74 -5.20 17.55 3.55
N SER A 75 -6.07 16.60 3.89
CA SER A 75 -5.68 15.18 3.88
C SER A 75 -5.38 14.66 2.47
N LEU A 76 -6.14 15.08 1.46
CA LEU A 76 -5.89 14.71 0.07
C LEU A 76 -4.57 15.32 -0.44
N LEU A 77 -4.31 16.60 -0.15
CA LEU A 77 -3.05 17.26 -0.49
C LEU A 77 -1.86 16.58 0.19
N ASN A 78 -2.00 16.18 1.46
CA ASN A 78 -0.95 15.43 2.15
C ASN A 78 -0.70 14.08 1.50
N ILE A 79 -1.74 13.34 1.13
CA ILE A 79 -1.58 12.06 0.41
C ILE A 79 -0.86 12.27 -0.92
N PHE A 80 -1.22 13.30 -1.67
CA PHE A 80 -0.55 13.63 -2.93
C PHE A 80 0.93 13.97 -2.73
N TYR A 81 1.25 14.80 -1.74
CA TYR A 81 2.63 15.12 -1.37
C TYR A 81 3.43 13.85 -0.99
N LYS A 82 2.82 12.97 -0.19
CA LYS A 82 3.44 11.68 0.19
C LYS A 82 3.56 10.72 -1.00
N ALA A 83 2.68 10.81 -2.00
CA ALA A 83 2.81 10.03 -3.23
C ALA A 83 4.05 10.44 -4.04
N ILE A 84 4.40 11.73 -4.06
CA ILE A 84 5.66 12.20 -4.69
C ILE A 84 6.87 11.60 -3.96
N PHE A 85 6.83 11.53 -2.62
CA PHE A 85 7.88 10.86 -1.86
C PHE A 85 7.95 9.36 -2.17
N CYS A 86 6.80 8.67 -2.19
CA CYS A 86 6.74 7.25 -2.59
C CYS A 86 7.30 7.03 -3.99
N LEU A 87 7.01 7.93 -4.95
CA LEU A 87 7.55 7.85 -6.31
C LEU A 87 9.08 7.87 -6.32
N LYS A 88 9.71 8.68 -5.46
CA LYS A 88 11.17 8.68 -5.30
C LYS A 88 11.70 7.33 -4.80
N ILE A 89 11.00 6.71 -3.85
CA ILE A 89 11.32 5.36 -3.34
C ILE A 89 11.17 4.31 -4.44
N LEU A 90 10.05 4.33 -5.19
CA LEU A 90 9.84 3.41 -6.31
C LEU A 90 10.94 3.53 -7.37
N LYS A 91 11.43 4.74 -7.65
CA LYS A 91 12.56 4.98 -8.56
C LYS A 91 13.88 4.54 -7.99
N LYS A 92 14.20 4.88 -6.73
CA LYS A 92 15.44 4.50 -6.01
C LYS A 92 15.69 3.00 -6.08
N TYR A 93 14.65 2.20 -5.83
CA TYR A 93 14.75 0.74 -5.80
C TYR A 93 14.36 0.07 -7.12
N ARG A 94 14.09 0.82 -8.19
CA ARG A 94 13.64 0.31 -9.49
C ARG A 94 12.46 -0.66 -9.35
N VAL A 95 11.49 -0.28 -8.50
CA VAL A 95 10.33 -1.11 -8.17
C VAL A 95 9.44 -1.30 -9.39
N GLU A 96 9.16 -2.56 -9.74
CA GLU A 96 8.26 -2.93 -10.83
C GLU A 96 6.90 -3.42 -10.33
N LYS A 97 6.79 -3.73 -9.03
CA LYS A 97 5.57 -4.27 -8.41
C LYS A 97 5.28 -3.58 -7.09
N VAL A 98 4.08 -3.08 -6.96
CA VAL A 98 3.50 -2.64 -5.69
C VAL A 98 2.28 -3.49 -5.41
N VAL A 99 2.21 -4.09 -4.22
CA VAL A 99 1.05 -4.84 -3.74
C VAL A 99 0.39 -4.02 -2.65
N SER A 100 -0.82 -3.58 -2.91
CA SER A 100 -1.66 -2.89 -1.94
C SER A 100 -2.61 -3.88 -1.29
N VAL A 101 -2.60 -3.94 0.03
CA VAL A 101 -3.59 -4.70 0.81
C VAL A 101 -4.75 -3.83 1.26
N GLY A 102 -4.81 -2.59 0.80
CA GLY A 102 -5.87 -1.64 1.16
C GLY A 102 -5.61 -0.90 2.47
N GLY A 103 -6.67 -0.28 2.98
CA GLY A 103 -6.57 0.64 4.11
C GLY A 103 -6.04 2.02 3.70
N PHE A 104 -6.18 2.99 4.59
CA PHE A 104 -5.79 4.38 4.30
C PHE A 104 -4.26 4.56 4.10
N SER A 105 -3.46 3.70 4.70
CA SER A 105 -2.00 3.78 4.62
C SER A 105 -1.45 3.41 3.23
N ALA A 106 -2.22 2.69 2.41
CA ALA A 106 -1.83 2.34 1.04
C ALA A 106 -1.98 3.49 0.04
N ALA A 107 -2.69 4.56 0.38
CA ALA A 107 -3.12 5.58 -0.59
C ALA A 107 -1.95 6.24 -1.32
N ALA A 108 -0.93 6.67 -0.60
CA ALA A 108 0.20 7.39 -1.18
C ALA A 108 1.05 6.51 -2.11
N ALA A 109 1.36 5.28 -1.71
CA ALA A 109 2.15 4.36 -2.52
C ALA A 109 1.37 3.86 -3.75
N SER A 110 0.07 3.56 -3.61
CA SER A 110 -0.79 3.19 -4.73
C SER A 110 -0.90 4.32 -5.76
N LEU A 111 -1.07 5.57 -5.30
CA LEU A 111 -1.11 6.73 -6.19
C LEU A 111 0.22 6.94 -6.92
N ALA A 112 1.35 6.70 -6.25
CA ALA A 112 2.68 6.83 -6.86
C ALA A 112 2.88 5.90 -8.06
N THR A 113 2.25 4.71 -8.08
CA THR A 113 2.36 3.78 -9.21
C THR A 113 1.78 4.34 -10.50
N ILE A 114 0.75 5.19 -10.41
CA ILE A 114 0.11 5.82 -11.57
C ILE A 114 1.11 6.69 -12.35
N PHE A 115 2.08 7.27 -11.64
CA PHE A 115 3.11 8.15 -12.21
C PHE A 115 4.41 7.42 -12.60
N LYS A 116 4.46 6.08 -12.44
CA LYS A 116 5.61 5.25 -12.81
C LYS A 116 5.17 4.15 -13.78
N LYS A 117 5.29 4.43 -15.09
CA LYS A 117 4.77 3.57 -16.18
C LYS A 117 5.27 2.12 -16.17
N ASP A 118 6.48 1.88 -15.67
CA ASP A 118 7.11 0.56 -15.54
C ASP A 118 6.85 -0.10 -14.18
N CYS A 119 5.88 0.40 -13.40
CA CYS A 119 5.49 -0.14 -12.11
C CYS A 119 4.01 -0.56 -12.11
N ASN A 120 3.77 -1.82 -11.84
CA ASN A 120 2.42 -2.38 -11.78
C ASN A 120 1.87 -2.38 -10.37
N LEU A 121 0.63 -1.90 -10.22
CA LEU A 121 -0.13 -2.02 -8.98
C LEU A 121 -0.93 -3.34 -8.99
N TYR A 122 -0.85 -4.07 -7.90
CA TYR A 122 -1.67 -5.23 -7.59
C TYR A 122 -2.47 -4.92 -6.34
N LEU A 123 -3.76 -5.25 -6.34
CA LEU A 123 -4.63 -5.07 -5.18
C LEU A 123 -5.00 -6.40 -4.56
N HIS A 124 -5.10 -6.42 -3.25
CA HIS A 124 -5.77 -7.48 -2.51
C HIS A 124 -6.87 -6.86 -1.64
N GLU A 125 -8.10 -7.36 -1.80
CA GLU A 125 -9.24 -6.99 -0.96
C GLU A 125 -9.61 -8.16 -0.07
N GLN A 126 -9.50 -7.97 1.24
CA GLN A 126 -9.83 -8.99 2.24
C GLN A 126 -11.24 -8.84 2.80
N ASN A 127 -11.95 -7.77 2.47
CA ASN A 127 -13.33 -7.55 2.90
C ASN A 127 -14.32 -8.04 1.84
N SER A 128 -15.54 -8.37 2.25
CA SER A 128 -16.65 -8.72 1.34
C SER A 128 -17.10 -7.54 0.48
N LYS A 129 -16.82 -6.30 0.90
CA LYS A 129 -17.07 -5.08 0.14
C LYS A 129 -15.77 -4.35 -0.12
N ILE A 130 -15.61 -3.88 -1.36
CA ILE A 130 -14.42 -3.14 -1.76
C ILE A 130 -14.25 -1.85 -0.95
N GLY A 131 -13.07 -1.67 -0.37
CA GLY A 131 -12.71 -0.44 0.33
C GLY A 131 -12.64 0.77 -0.61
N ALA A 132 -12.91 1.97 -0.10
CA ALA A 132 -12.98 3.19 -0.89
C ALA A 132 -11.69 3.46 -1.70
N LEU A 133 -10.52 3.22 -1.12
CA LEU A 133 -9.24 3.37 -1.82
C LEU A 133 -9.13 2.36 -2.98
N ASN A 134 -9.40 1.09 -2.69
CA ASN A 134 -9.31 0.03 -3.69
C ASN A 134 -10.27 0.29 -4.85
N LYS A 135 -11.48 0.79 -4.58
CA LYS A 135 -12.44 1.18 -5.62
C LYS A 135 -11.90 2.27 -6.56
N ILE A 136 -11.21 3.27 -6.01
CA ILE A 136 -10.63 4.37 -6.81
C ILE A 136 -9.43 3.87 -7.63
N THR A 137 -8.60 3.03 -7.06
CA THR A 137 -7.34 2.57 -7.69
C THR A 137 -7.54 1.37 -8.61
N LEU A 138 -8.69 0.68 -8.56
CA LEU A 138 -8.98 -0.53 -9.32
C LEU A 138 -8.72 -0.36 -10.82
N LYS A 139 -9.11 0.77 -11.41
CA LYS A 139 -8.93 1.06 -12.84
C LYS A 139 -7.46 1.21 -13.28
N TYR A 140 -6.55 1.41 -12.33
CA TYR A 140 -5.10 1.52 -12.59
C TYR A 140 -4.35 0.25 -12.20
N THR A 141 -5.08 -0.77 -11.75
CA THR A 141 -4.53 -2.01 -11.21
C THR A 141 -4.31 -3.02 -12.33
N LYS A 142 -3.15 -3.65 -12.36
CA LYS A 142 -2.86 -4.73 -13.30
C LYS A 142 -3.71 -5.97 -13.02
N LYS A 143 -3.89 -6.28 -11.73
CA LYS A 143 -4.72 -7.39 -11.26
C LYS A 143 -5.20 -7.14 -9.84
N ALA A 144 -6.47 -7.43 -9.58
CA ALA A 144 -7.07 -7.43 -8.27
C ALA A 144 -7.37 -8.86 -7.82
N TYR A 145 -7.17 -9.13 -6.54
CA TYR A 145 -7.46 -10.38 -5.87
C TYR A 145 -8.43 -10.13 -4.74
N SER A 146 -9.37 -11.01 -4.53
CA SER A 146 -10.32 -10.97 -3.43
C SER A 146 -10.23 -12.24 -2.59
N SER A 147 -10.44 -12.11 -1.29
CA SER A 147 -10.64 -13.26 -0.39
C SER A 147 -12.06 -13.83 -0.49
N PHE A 148 -12.98 -13.19 -1.18
CA PHE A 148 -14.38 -13.59 -1.32
C PHE A 148 -14.72 -13.87 -2.78
N HIS A 149 -15.53 -14.93 -3.03
CA HIS A 149 -15.97 -15.30 -4.38
C HIS A 149 -16.94 -14.28 -4.99
N ASP A 150 -17.82 -13.70 -4.18
CA ASP A 150 -18.87 -12.75 -4.61
C ASP A 150 -18.38 -11.30 -4.50
N PHE A 151 -17.21 -11.02 -5.01
CA PHE A 151 -16.66 -9.69 -5.04
C PHE A 151 -17.30 -8.88 -6.17
N SER A 152 -18.25 -8.01 -5.80
CA SER A 152 -18.79 -6.98 -6.71
C SER A 152 -17.97 -5.68 -6.53
N PRO A 153 -17.34 -5.17 -7.61
CA PRO A 153 -16.62 -3.91 -7.57
C PRO A 153 -17.54 -2.68 -7.41
#